data_6808f6167a77abec3de89e35edfd6341
#
_entry.id   6808f6167a77abec3de89e35edfd6341
#
_cell.length_a   1.000
_cell.length_b   1.000
_cell.length_c   1.000
_cell.angle_alpha   90.00
_cell.angle_beta   90.00
_cell.angle_gamma   90.00
#
_symmetry.space_group_name_H-M   'P 1'
#
loop_
_entity.id
_entity.type
_entity.pdbx_description
1 polymer ?
#
loop_
_entity_poly.entity_id
_entity_poly.type
_entity_poly.pdbx_seq_one_letter_code
_entity_poly.pdbx_strand_id
1 'polypeptide(L)'
;MRHSLLTLLFATAGVLGAQSKNLDIYWIDVEGGASTLFVSPSGESMLVDTGYETDGRDAKRIMAAAQAAGLTKIDYVVISHYHADHAGGLPGVAKMIPIGKVYGRSDEELEKANEKWRNNVTEAAKGRRIVVKAGDTIPFKGVQTTVVISDAKGITKPLKGAGTANPACKDAEQQAAAGPENQRMVGLMVQFGKFRLLNLQDLDWEREMSLVCPIDELGPITLWHASRHGGLDGSGAPAFLSAIHPQVIIVNNGPRKGMGQVDKTVKSTTPGGPKPYEKNSYLRMAKLSGVEDIWQGHLSLLDSDAAHNTAQNQIANLEDTADCKGNWIKASVAPDGKFTITNGRNNFSKTYTAR
;
A
#
# COMPACT_ATOMS: atom_id res chain seq x y z
N MET A 1 34.28 -59.98 26.49
CA MET A 1 33.73 -59.26 25.31
C MET A 1 33.10 -57.97 25.81
N ARG A 2 33.77 -56.83 25.58
CA ARG A 2 33.26 -55.50 25.94
C ARG A 2 32.70 -54.87 24.69
N HIS A 3 31.39 -54.58 24.67
CA HIS A 3 30.74 -53.89 23.56
C HIS A 3 30.77 -52.39 23.87
N SER A 4 31.55 -51.64 23.08
CA SER A 4 31.51 -50.18 23.07
C SER A 4 30.39 -49.70 22.21
N LEU A 5 29.38 -49.03 22.79
CA LEU A 5 28.34 -48.31 22.10
C LEU A 5 28.90 -46.93 21.64
N LEU A 6 29.03 -46.76 20.36
CA LEU A 6 29.39 -45.47 19.74
C LEU A 6 28.10 -44.64 19.56
N THR A 7 27.89 -43.60 20.36
CA THR A 7 26.78 -42.68 20.25
C THR A 7 27.13 -41.64 19.18
N LEU A 8 26.50 -41.68 18.02
CA LEU A 8 26.60 -40.66 16.99
C LEU A 8 25.73 -39.45 17.40
N LEU A 9 26.34 -38.35 17.79
CA LEU A 9 25.65 -37.04 17.91
C LEU A 9 25.45 -36.43 16.52
N PHE A 10 24.21 -36.42 16.05
CA PHE A 10 23.83 -35.59 14.90
C PHE A 10 23.71 -34.13 15.33
N ALA A 11 24.69 -33.32 14.99
CA ALA A 11 24.59 -31.87 15.10
C ALA A 11 23.71 -31.36 13.93
N THR A 12 22.47 -31.02 14.23
CA THR A 12 21.63 -30.27 13.28
C THR A 12 22.15 -28.82 13.24
N ALA A 13 22.98 -28.53 12.24
CA ALA A 13 23.32 -27.16 11.89
C ALA A 13 22.05 -26.46 11.39
N GLY A 14 21.40 -25.70 12.25
CA GLY A 14 20.36 -24.77 11.86
C GLY A 14 20.96 -23.77 10.87
N VAL A 15 20.47 -23.78 9.63
CA VAL A 15 20.78 -22.74 8.65
C VAL A 15 20.16 -21.45 9.18
N LEU A 16 20.93 -20.67 9.92
CA LEU A 16 20.64 -19.26 10.19
C LEU A 16 20.71 -18.57 8.83
N GLY A 17 19.58 -18.42 8.14
CA GLY A 17 19.48 -17.61 6.95
C GLY A 17 20.04 -16.20 7.27
N ALA A 18 21.02 -15.76 6.51
CA ALA A 18 21.57 -14.42 6.67
C ALA A 18 20.41 -13.43 6.49
N GLN A 19 20.08 -12.69 7.55
CA GLN A 19 19.03 -11.66 7.52
C GLN A 19 19.35 -10.66 6.42
N SER A 20 18.41 -10.43 5.52
CA SER A 20 18.55 -9.47 4.43
C SER A 20 18.85 -8.09 5.02
N LYS A 21 19.84 -7.37 4.47
CA LYS A 21 20.07 -5.96 4.81
C LYS A 21 19.06 -5.03 4.12
N ASN A 22 18.14 -5.59 3.35
CA ASN A 22 17.16 -4.88 2.56
C ASN A 22 15.84 -4.67 3.32
N LEU A 23 15.11 -3.66 2.92
CA LEU A 23 13.69 -3.54 3.22
C LEU A 23 12.93 -4.32 2.14
N ASP A 24 12.25 -5.39 2.53
CA ASP A 24 11.39 -6.16 1.65
C ASP A 24 9.93 -5.73 1.80
N ILE A 25 9.22 -5.56 0.68
CA ILE A 25 7.83 -5.08 0.64
C ILE A 25 7.05 -6.01 -0.28
N TYR A 26 5.93 -6.56 0.22
CA TYR A 26 5.04 -7.44 -0.53
C TYR A 26 3.67 -6.78 -0.68
N TRP A 27 3.24 -6.48 -1.90
CA TRP A 27 1.86 -6.13 -2.22
C TRP A 27 1.12 -7.41 -2.51
N ILE A 28 0.29 -7.81 -1.56
CA ILE A 28 -0.41 -9.09 -1.57
C ILE A 28 -1.73 -8.90 -2.30
N ASP A 29 -2.01 -9.76 -3.27
CA ASP A 29 -3.28 -9.70 -3.97
C ASP A 29 -4.43 -10.16 -3.05
N VAL A 30 -5.35 -9.24 -2.83
CA VAL A 30 -6.62 -9.44 -2.12
C VAL A 30 -7.82 -9.01 -2.98
N GLU A 31 -7.65 -9.13 -4.31
CA GLU A 31 -8.69 -8.91 -5.34
C GLU A 31 -9.40 -7.55 -5.25
N GLY A 32 -8.60 -6.49 -5.18
CA GLY A 32 -9.09 -5.12 -5.12
C GLY A 32 -9.44 -4.63 -3.71
N GLY A 33 -8.95 -5.31 -2.69
CA GLY A 33 -8.71 -4.74 -1.38
C GLY A 33 -7.26 -4.31 -1.24
N ALA A 34 -6.81 -4.04 -0.01
CA ALA A 34 -5.44 -3.66 0.27
C ALA A 34 -4.78 -4.57 1.31
N SER A 35 -3.55 -4.97 1.03
CA SER A 35 -2.67 -5.62 2.00
C SER A 35 -1.22 -5.48 1.56
N THR A 36 -0.41 -4.82 2.39
CA THR A 36 1.02 -4.63 2.12
C THR A 36 1.84 -5.04 3.33
N LEU A 37 2.73 -6.02 3.14
CA LEU A 37 3.62 -6.50 4.19
C LEU A 37 5.02 -5.93 3.97
N PHE A 38 5.56 -5.28 5.00
CA PHE A 38 6.92 -4.78 5.06
C PHE A 38 7.75 -5.63 6.02
N VAL A 39 8.98 -5.96 5.61
CA VAL A 39 9.96 -6.65 6.45
C VAL A 39 11.23 -5.81 6.47
N SER A 40 11.57 -5.28 7.63
CA SER A 40 12.72 -4.39 7.80
C SER A 40 14.04 -5.17 7.79
N PRO A 41 15.17 -4.48 7.59
CA PRO A 41 16.50 -5.08 7.73
C PRO A 41 16.78 -5.69 9.12
N SER A 42 16.00 -5.30 10.14
CA SER A 42 16.12 -5.89 11.49
C SER A 42 15.29 -7.17 11.66
N GLY A 43 14.48 -7.54 10.67
CA GLY A 43 13.53 -8.65 10.73
C GLY A 43 12.19 -8.31 11.37
N GLU A 44 11.98 -7.07 11.82
CA GLU A 44 10.65 -6.63 12.25
C GLU A 44 9.72 -6.55 11.04
N SER A 45 8.43 -6.79 11.28
CA SER A 45 7.39 -6.80 10.26
C SER A 45 6.29 -5.80 10.54
N MET A 46 5.79 -5.16 9.47
CA MET A 46 4.63 -4.27 9.50
C MET A 46 3.66 -4.64 8.38
N LEU A 47 2.42 -4.96 8.74
CA LEU A 47 1.33 -5.24 7.80
C LEU A 47 0.41 -4.03 7.74
N VAL A 48 0.23 -3.46 6.56
CA VAL A 48 -0.72 -2.37 6.31
C VAL A 48 -1.92 -2.93 5.58
N ASP A 49 -3.07 -2.89 6.25
CA ASP A 49 -4.35 -3.47 5.84
C ASP A 49 -4.33 -5.00 5.62
N THR A 50 -5.50 -5.60 5.54
CA THR A 50 -5.66 -7.05 5.63
C THR A 50 -6.67 -7.63 4.64
N GLY A 51 -7.11 -6.83 3.65
CA GLY A 51 -8.12 -7.25 2.68
C GLY A 51 -9.48 -7.52 3.31
N TYR A 52 -10.25 -8.34 2.61
CA TYR A 52 -11.61 -8.76 3.00
C TYR A 52 -11.61 -9.93 3.99
N GLU A 53 -12.73 -10.14 4.66
CA GLU A 53 -12.99 -11.34 5.48
C GLU A 53 -13.03 -12.63 4.61
N THR A 54 -13.76 -12.63 3.53
CA THR A 54 -13.92 -13.62 2.41
C THR A 54 -13.49 -15.06 2.74
N ASP A 55 -14.19 -15.72 3.67
CA ASP A 55 -13.92 -17.12 4.11
C ASP A 55 -12.44 -17.42 4.39
N GLY A 56 -11.69 -16.39 4.80
CA GLY A 56 -10.27 -16.48 5.13
C GLY A 56 -9.34 -16.54 3.92
N ARG A 57 -9.82 -16.27 2.69
CA ARG A 57 -8.98 -16.24 1.47
C ARG A 57 -7.82 -15.26 1.64
N ASP A 58 -8.12 -14.00 2.00
CA ASP A 58 -7.12 -12.95 2.09
C ASP A 58 -6.15 -13.20 3.25
N ALA A 59 -6.66 -13.66 4.38
CA ALA A 59 -5.80 -14.07 5.51
C ALA A 59 -4.82 -15.19 5.10
N LYS A 60 -5.23 -16.18 4.30
CA LYS A 60 -4.36 -17.24 3.78
C LYS A 60 -3.30 -16.70 2.83
N ARG A 61 -3.64 -15.74 1.95
CA ARG A 61 -2.70 -15.09 1.04
C ARG A 61 -1.67 -14.24 1.81
N ILE A 62 -2.11 -13.52 2.84
CA ILE A 62 -1.22 -12.79 3.76
C ILE A 62 -0.28 -13.75 4.48
N MET A 63 -0.79 -14.88 4.96
CA MET A 63 0.03 -15.90 5.60
C MET A 63 1.06 -16.51 4.66
N ALA A 64 0.72 -16.74 3.39
CA ALA A 64 1.68 -17.23 2.39
C ALA A 64 2.84 -16.25 2.20
N ALA A 65 2.55 -14.93 2.13
CA ALA A 65 3.59 -13.91 2.05
C ALA A 65 4.44 -13.84 3.33
N ALA A 66 3.82 -13.92 4.51
CA ALA A 66 4.52 -13.94 5.79
C ALA A 66 5.46 -15.15 5.92
N GLN A 67 5.01 -16.34 5.48
CA GLN A 67 5.81 -17.56 5.45
C GLN A 67 6.98 -17.45 4.45
N ALA A 68 6.73 -16.91 3.25
CA ALA A 68 7.78 -16.66 2.26
C ALA A 68 8.84 -15.66 2.78
N ALA A 69 8.43 -14.75 3.65
CA ALA A 69 9.32 -13.81 4.33
C ALA A 69 9.97 -14.40 5.61
N GLY A 70 9.69 -15.65 5.97
CA GLY A 70 10.23 -16.31 7.18
C GLY A 70 9.69 -15.79 8.50
N LEU A 71 8.51 -15.15 8.50
CA LEU A 71 7.94 -14.54 9.69
C LEU A 71 7.19 -15.56 10.56
N THR A 72 7.38 -15.45 11.87
CA THR A 72 6.62 -16.21 12.90
C THR A 72 5.64 -15.33 13.69
N LYS A 73 5.69 -14.02 13.47
CA LYS A 73 4.79 -13.00 14.04
C LYS A 73 4.72 -11.80 13.11
N ILE A 74 3.72 -10.96 13.30
CA ILE A 74 3.66 -9.62 12.73
C ILE A 74 3.78 -8.61 13.87
N ASP A 75 4.87 -7.81 13.87
CA ASP A 75 5.16 -6.92 14.99
C ASP A 75 4.20 -5.73 15.06
N TYR A 76 3.85 -5.19 13.90
CA TYR A 76 2.98 -4.02 13.76
C TYR A 76 1.93 -4.29 12.69
N VAL A 77 0.69 -3.97 12.99
CA VAL A 77 -0.41 -3.89 12.01
C VAL A 77 -0.85 -2.44 11.93
N VAL A 78 -1.08 -1.94 10.75
CA VAL A 78 -1.71 -0.64 10.52
C VAL A 78 -3.00 -0.89 9.78
N ILE A 79 -4.13 -0.52 10.36
CA ILE A 79 -5.41 -0.49 9.67
C ILE A 79 -5.66 0.96 9.26
N SER A 80 -5.62 1.20 7.97
CA SER A 80 -5.74 2.54 7.42
C SER A 80 -7.12 3.13 7.74
N HIS A 81 -8.17 2.38 7.48
CA HIS A 81 -9.55 2.75 7.76
C HIS A 81 -10.45 1.51 7.85
N TYR A 82 -11.75 1.72 8.16
CA TYR A 82 -12.63 0.61 8.51
C TYR A 82 -13.54 0.15 7.36
N HIS A 83 -13.13 0.28 6.09
CA HIS A 83 -13.81 -0.43 5.02
C HIS A 83 -13.48 -1.93 5.04
N ALA A 84 -14.40 -2.73 4.53
CA ALA A 84 -14.32 -4.19 4.54
C ALA A 84 -13.06 -4.74 3.84
N ASP A 85 -12.65 -4.08 2.78
CA ASP A 85 -11.52 -4.46 1.92
C ASP A 85 -10.14 -4.03 2.45
N HIS A 86 -10.12 -3.37 3.61
CA HIS A 86 -8.91 -2.98 4.35
C HIS A 86 -8.84 -3.66 5.72
N ALA A 87 -9.93 -3.63 6.47
CA ALA A 87 -9.99 -4.12 7.85
C ALA A 87 -10.54 -5.55 8.00
N GLY A 88 -11.21 -6.07 6.94
CA GLY A 88 -12.01 -7.28 7.04
C GLY A 88 -11.24 -8.55 7.37
N GLY A 89 -10.02 -8.69 6.84
CA GLY A 89 -9.20 -9.89 7.03
C GLY A 89 -8.49 -10.01 8.37
N LEU A 90 -8.42 -8.94 9.18
CA LEU A 90 -7.61 -8.93 10.41
C LEU A 90 -7.94 -10.06 11.40
N PRO A 91 -9.21 -10.38 11.69
CA PRO A 91 -9.54 -11.51 12.57
C PRO A 91 -9.00 -12.84 12.06
N GLY A 92 -9.03 -13.05 10.74
CA GLY A 92 -8.46 -14.24 10.08
C GLY A 92 -6.94 -14.31 10.25
N VAL A 93 -6.25 -13.22 10.00
CA VAL A 93 -4.79 -13.11 10.18
C VAL A 93 -4.41 -13.37 11.64
N ALA A 94 -5.10 -12.73 12.60
CA ALA A 94 -4.80 -12.87 14.03
C ALA A 94 -5.05 -14.28 14.60
N LYS A 95 -5.85 -15.12 13.90
CA LYS A 95 -6.01 -16.53 14.22
C LYS A 95 -4.85 -17.40 13.72
N MET A 96 -4.18 -16.97 12.66
CA MET A 96 -3.15 -17.75 11.97
C MET A 96 -1.72 -17.42 12.42
N ILE A 97 -1.48 -16.18 12.84
CA ILE A 97 -0.16 -15.71 13.26
C ILE A 97 -0.29 -14.71 14.42
N PRO A 98 0.59 -14.74 15.43
CA PRO A 98 0.63 -13.72 16.48
C PRO A 98 0.82 -12.32 15.88
N ILE A 99 -0.04 -11.37 16.29
CA ILE A 99 0.09 -9.95 15.94
C ILE A 99 0.51 -9.13 17.15
N GLY A 100 1.33 -8.12 16.93
CA GLY A 100 1.78 -7.18 17.94
C GLY A 100 0.84 -5.99 18.11
N LYS A 101 1.37 -4.77 18.04
CA LYS A 101 0.59 -3.53 18.16
C LYS A 101 -0.24 -3.29 16.91
N VAL A 102 -1.45 -2.75 17.08
CA VAL A 102 -2.36 -2.40 15.98
C VAL A 102 -2.55 -0.89 15.98
N TYR A 103 -2.08 -0.23 14.95
CA TYR A 103 -2.21 1.20 14.73
C TYR A 103 -3.39 1.49 13.82
N GLY A 104 -4.06 2.61 14.02
CA GLY A 104 -5.16 3.03 13.17
C GLY A 104 -5.67 4.43 13.52
N ARG A 105 -6.64 4.91 12.78
CA ARG A 105 -7.32 6.16 13.04
C ARG A 105 -8.17 6.11 14.32
N SER A 106 -8.67 7.26 14.78
CA SER A 106 -9.63 7.34 15.87
C SER A 106 -11.01 6.78 15.46
N ASP A 107 -11.92 6.72 16.43
CA ASP A 107 -13.32 6.34 16.18
C ASP A 107 -14.23 7.57 15.95
N GLU A 108 -13.65 8.77 15.84
CA GLU A 108 -14.42 9.96 15.49
C GLU A 108 -15.10 9.81 14.13
N GLU A 109 -16.36 10.22 14.05
CA GLU A 109 -17.16 10.16 12.81
C GLU A 109 -17.19 8.77 12.17
N LEU A 110 -17.16 7.71 12.97
CA LEU A 110 -17.28 6.34 12.48
C LEU A 110 -18.68 6.14 11.87
N GLU A 111 -18.71 5.78 10.60
CA GLU A 111 -19.94 5.48 9.91
C GLU A 111 -20.52 4.15 10.44
N LYS A 112 -21.84 4.11 10.65
CA LYS A 112 -22.55 2.93 11.14
C LYS A 112 -22.28 1.68 10.28
N ALA A 113 -22.14 1.84 8.98
CA ALA A 113 -21.82 0.76 8.06
C ALA A 113 -20.47 0.10 8.36
N ASN A 114 -19.54 0.83 9.00
CA ASN A 114 -18.18 0.40 9.27
C ASN A 114 -17.96 -0.10 10.71
N GLU A 115 -18.99 -0.01 11.58
CA GLU A 115 -18.90 -0.45 12.98
C GLU A 115 -18.47 -1.92 13.12
N LYS A 116 -18.96 -2.80 12.26
CA LYS A 116 -18.57 -4.22 12.26
C LYS A 116 -17.05 -4.36 12.14
N TRP A 117 -16.46 -3.67 11.18
CA TRP A 117 -15.04 -3.80 10.88
C TRP A 117 -14.18 -3.17 11.97
N ARG A 118 -14.55 -2.00 12.49
CA ARG A 118 -13.91 -1.39 13.65
C ARG A 118 -13.96 -2.30 14.88
N ASN A 119 -15.09 -2.94 15.15
CA ASN A 119 -15.24 -3.88 16.27
C ASN A 119 -14.31 -5.10 16.09
N ASN A 120 -14.27 -5.67 14.88
CA ASN A 120 -13.39 -6.78 14.54
C ASN A 120 -11.90 -6.41 14.75
N VAL A 121 -11.50 -5.20 14.35
CA VAL A 121 -10.14 -4.69 14.60
C VAL A 121 -9.86 -4.56 16.09
N THR A 122 -10.80 -4.00 16.84
CA THR A 122 -10.65 -3.80 18.30
C THR A 122 -10.52 -5.13 19.04
N GLU A 123 -11.34 -6.12 18.67
CA GLU A 123 -11.29 -7.47 19.25
C GLU A 123 -9.96 -8.17 18.89
N ALA A 124 -9.56 -8.16 17.64
CA ALA A 124 -8.30 -8.76 17.19
C ALA A 124 -7.08 -8.12 17.85
N ALA A 125 -7.13 -6.82 18.09
CA ALA A 125 -6.04 -6.07 18.76
C ALA A 125 -5.88 -6.45 20.24
N LYS A 126 -6.90 -7.00 20.91
CA LYS A 126 -6.86 -7.42 22.33
C LYS A 126 -6.25 -6.36 23.26
N GLY A 127 -6.72 -5.12 23.15
CA GLY A 127 -6.22 -3.98 23.94
C GLY A 127 -4.89 -3.37 23.47
N ARG A 128 -4.32 -3.81 22.34
CA ARG A 128 -3.06 -3.29 21.78
C ARG A 128 -3.28 -2.28 20.66
N ARG A 129 -4.49 -1.76 20.50
CA ARG A 129 -4.83 -0.71 19.54
C ARG A 129 -4.24 0.62 19.98
N ILE A 130 -3.61 1.32 19.03
CA ILE A 130 -3.00 2.64 19.22
C ILE A 130 -3.57 3.56 18.15
N VAL A 131 -4.18 4.65 18.57
CA VAL A 131 -4.63 5.71 17.66
C VAL A 131 -3.44 6.58 17.29
N VAL A 132 -3.26 6.83 16.01
CA VAL A 132 -2.18 7.68 15.48
C VAL A 132 -2.72 8.97 14.88
N LYS A 133 -1.85 10.00 14.88
CA LYS A 133 -2.11 11.32 14.29
C LYS A 133 -1.06 11.64 13.24
N ALA A 134 -1.38 12.58 12.36
CA ALA A 134 -0.41 13.11 11.41
C ALA A 134 0.83 13.65 12.15
N GLY A 135 2.01 13.27 11.67
CA GLY A 135 3.31 13.55 12.29
C GLY A 135 3.82 12.47 13.24
N ASP A 136 2.97 11.52 13.69
CA ASP A 136 3.42 10.39 14.49
C ASP A 136 4.32 9.45 13.67
N THR A 137 5.14 8.67 14.39
CA THR A 137 5.99 7.64 13.78
C THR A 137 5.61 6.27 14.30
N ILE A 138 5.62 5.26 13.42
CA ILE A 138 5.56 3.87 13.82
C ILE A 138 6.98 3.40 14.08
N PRO A 139 7.28 2.77 15.24
CA PRO A 139 8.65 2.42 15.63
C PRO A 139 9.15 1.17 14.89
N PHE A 140 9.19 1.24 13.56
CA PHE A 140 9.62 0.18 12.67
C PHE A 140 11.15 0.25 12.49
N LYS A 141 11.86 -0.64 13.16
CA LYS A 141 13.32 -0.55 13.35
C LYS A 141 14.09 -0.55 12.03
N GLY A 142 14.91 0.47 11.85
CA GLY A 142 15.76 0.65 10.66
C GLY A 142 15.04 1.27 9.46
N VAL A 143 13.75 1.58 9.57
CA VAL A 143 12.92 2.20 8.52
C VAL A 143 12.14 3.36 9.14
N GLN A 144 12.27 4.55 8.57
CA GLN A 144 11.48 5.68 9.01
C GLN A 144 10.06 5.56 8.47
N THR A 145 9.07 5.46 9.36
CA THR A 145 7.65 5.36 8.99
C THR A 145 6.88 6.48 9.65
N THR A 146 6.43 7.45 8.84
CA THR A 146 5.73 8.66 9.29
C THR A 146 4.28 8.61 8.87
N VAL A 147 3.36 8.87 9.78
CA VAL A 147 1.94 9.09 9.48
C VAL A 147 1.82 10.48 8.86
N VAL A 148 1.46 10.55 7.58
CA VAL A 148 1.35 11.84 6.86
C VAL A 148 -0.05 12.43 6.92
N ILE A 149 -1.05 11.58 7.14
CA ILE A 149 -2.45 11.98 7.36
C ILE A 149 -3.15 10.98 8.27
N SER A 150 -4.04 11.45 9.11
CA SER A 150 -4.96 10.66 9.93
C SER A 150 -6.10 11.55 10.39
N ASP A 151 -7.31 11.00 10.52
CA ASP A 151 -8.52 11.72 10.98
C ASP A 151 -8.75 13.02 10.19
N ALA A 152 -8.61 12.95 8.88
CA ALA A 152 -8.76 14.05 7.93
C ALA A 152 -7.77 15.21 8.13
N LYS A 153 -6.72 15.03 8.92
CA LYS A 153 -5.67 16.03 9.21
C LYS A 153 -4.34 15.57 8.66
N GLY A 154 -3.78 16.31 7.72
CA GLY A 154 -2.43 16.12 7.19
C GLY A 154 -1.35 16.66 8.14
N ILE A 155 -0.10 16.32 7.83
CA ILE A 155 1.06 16.94 8.47
C ILE A 155 1.06 18.45 8.19
N THR A 156 1.61 19.21 9.13
CA THR A 156 1.72 20.68 9.03
C THR A 156 3.16 21.16 8.92
N LYS A 157 4.09 20.23 8.94
CA LYS A 157 5.52 20.48 8.72
C LYS A 157 5.99 19.66 7.55
N PRO A 158 6.58 20.28 6.52
CA PRO A 158 7.08 19.56 5.36
C PRO A 158 8.07 18.45 5.75
N LEU A 159 7.97 17.33 5.05
CA LEU A 159 8.96 16.29 5.16
C LEU A 159 10.30 16.75 4.56
N LYS A 160 11.39 16.08 4.91
CA LYS A 160 12.71 16.41 4.36
C LYS A 160 12.69 16.37 2.83
N GLY A 161 13.08 17.49 2.19
CA GLY A 161 13.07 17.64 0.73
C GLY A 161 11.76 18.15 0.14
N ALA A 162 10.79 18.49 0.98
CA ALA A 162 9.54 19.15 0.64
C ALA A 162 9.53 20.62 1.12
N GLY A 163 8.38 21.28 1.07
CA GLY A 163 8.20 22.63 1.59
C GLY A 163 8.24 23.72 0.51
N THR A 164 8.16 23.35 -0.75
CA THR A 164 8.09 24.30 -1.88
C THR A 164 6.63 24.58 -2.25
N ALA A 165 6.38 25.78 -2.79
CA ALA A 165 5.07 26.09 -3.36
C ALA A 165 4.78 25.16 -4.54
N ASN A 166 3.56 24.64 -4.62
CA ASN A 166 3.13 23.81 -5.74
C ASN A 166 2.33 24.68 -6.74
N PRO A 167 2.92 25.03 -7.89
CA PRO A 167 2.26 25.90 -8.87
C PRO A 167 1.01 25.29 -9.49
N ALA A 168 0.89 23.96 -9.48
CA ALA A 168 -0.27 23.25 -10.01
C ALA A 168 -1.56 23.45 -9.16
N CYS A 169 -1.43 24.02 -7.96
CA CYS A 169 -2.58 24.30 -7.10
C CYS A 169 -3.41 25.50 -7.54
N LYS A 170 -2.82 26.42 -8.32
CA LYS A 170 -3.47 27.71 -8.67
C LYS A 170 -4.81 27.54 -9.37
N ASP A 171 -4.87 26.61 -10.31
CA ASP A 171 -6.06 26.35 -11.12
C ASP A 171 -6.50 24.88 -10.97
N ALA A 172 -6.22 24.28 -9.80
CA ALA A 172 -6.50 22.87 -9.56
C ALA A 172 -8.00 22.61 -9.48
N GLU A 173 -8.44 21.60 -10.19
CA GLU A 173 -9.81 21.10 -10.10
C GLU A 173 -10.11 20.62 -8.67
N GLN A 174 -11.32 20.90 -8.22
CA GLN A 174 -11.84 20.41 -6.95
C GLN A 174 -12.87 19.31 -7.22
N GLN A 175 -12.82 18.26 -6.43
CA GLN A 175 -13.82 17.19 -6.47
C GLN A 175 -14.53 17.08 -5.12
N ALA A 176 -15.76 16.56 -5.14
CA ALA A 176 -16.48 16.27 -3.92
C ALA A 176 -15.80 15.17 -3.11
N ALA A 177 -15.92 15.27 -1.79
CA ALA A 177 -15.44 14.26 -0.86
C ALA A 177 -16.01 12.87 -1.15
N ALA A 178 -15.18 11.84 -1.06
CA ALA A 178 -15.57 10.45 -1.30
C ALA A 178 -16.28 9.79 -0.09
N GLY A 179 -16.52 10.55 0.96
CA GLY A 179 -17.11 10.08 2.22
C GLY A 179 -16.14 10.17 3.39
N PRO A 180 -16.66 10.25 4.63
CA PRO A 180 -15.85 10.54 5.81
C PRO A 180 -14.84 9.44 6.11
N GLU A 181 -15.13 8.18 5.84
CA GLU A 181 -14.21 7.07 6.14
C GLU A 181 -12.92 7.16 5.34
N ASN A 182 -13.01 7.40 4.02
CA ASN A 182 -11.84 7.55 3.17
C ASN A 182 -11.02 8.80 3.50
N GLN A 183 -11.69 9.90 3.88
CA GLN A 183 -11.00 11.13 4.27
C GLN A 183 -10.17 10.99 5.54
N ARG A 184 -10.60 10.12 6.45
CA ARG A 184 -10.01 9.98 7.79
C ARG A 184 -8.97 8.88 7.90
N MET A 185 -8.66 8.22 6.80
CA MET A 185 -7.72 7.10 6.77
C MET A 185 -6.30 7.48 7.24
N VAL A 186 -5.53 6.48 7.69
CA VAL A 186 -4.11 6.62 8.02
C VAL A 186 -3.26 6.45 6.77
N GLY A 187 -2.58 7.50 6.36
CA GLY A 187 -1.60 7.47 5.27
C GLY A 187 -0.16 7.49 5.78
N LEU A 188 0.72 6.77 5.10
CA LEU A 188 2.10 6.56 5.52
C LEU A 188 3.10 7.02 4.46
N MET A 189 4.17 7.69 4.92
CA MET A 189 5.43 7.79 4.21
C MET A 189 6.41 6.78 4.83
N VAL A 190 6.88 5.81 4.04
CA VAL A 190 7.90 4.83 4.44
C VAL A 190 9.21 5.19 3.74
N GLN A 191 10.27 5.45 4.52
CA GLN A 191 11.55 5.86 3.98
C GLN A 191 12.67 4.94 4.45
N PHE A 192 13.49 4.49 3.50
CA PHE A 192 14.68 3.70 3.75
C PHE A 192 15.85 4.22 2.90
N GLY A 193 16.79 4.91 3.52
CA GLY A 193 17.82 5.65 2.79
C GLY A 193 17.23 6.72 1.88
N LYS A 194 17.50 6.62 0.57
CA LYS A 194 16.92 7.49 -0.45
C LYS A 194 15.55 7.03 -0.94
N PHE A 195 15.20 5.76 -0.74
CA PHE A 195 13.92 5.21 -1.18
C PHE A 195 12.77 5.77 -0.32
N ARG A 196 11.75 6.29 -0.99
CA ARG A 196 10.55 6.88 -0.39
C ARG A 196 9.31 6.26 -1.00
N LEU A 197 8.51 5.59 -0.18
CA LEU A 197 7.24 5.01 -0.58
C LEU A 197 6.10 5.77 0.08
N LEU A 198 5.17 6.25 -0.72
CA LEU A 198 3.93 6.87 -0.26
C LEU A 198 2.79 5.87 -0.39
N ASN A 199 2.11 5.61 0.71
CA ASN A 199 0.94 4.76 0.80
C ASN A 199 -0.21 5.53 1.46
N LEU A 200 -1.14 6.01 0.64
CA LEU A 200 -2.32 6.76 1.06
C LEU A 200 -3.62 5.95 0.93
N GLN A 201 -3.52 4.66 0.64
CA GLN A 201 -4.66 3.74 0.55
C GLN A 201 -5.84 4.36 -0.24
N ASP A 202 -6.99 4.58 0.40
CA ASP A 202 -8.20 5.09 -0.26
C ASP A 202 -8.42 6.60 -0.06
N LEU A 203 -7.35 7.36 0.22
CA LEU A 203 -7.45 8.80 0.41
C LEU A 203 -8.12 9.47 -0.80
N ASP A 204 -9.03 10.38 -0.53
CA ASP A 204 -9.74 11.10 -1.56
C ASP A 204 -8.99 12.33 -2.10
N TRP A 205 -9.48 12.84 -3.21
CA TRP A 205 -8.93 13.99 -3.93
C TRP A 205 -8.72 15.22 -3.05
N GLU A 206 -9.73 15.58 -2.25
CA GLU A 206 -9.66 16.75 -1.39
C GLU A 206 -8.51 16.64 -0.38
N ARG A 207 -8.35 15.47 0.21
CA ARG A 207 -7.30 15.22 1.21
C ARG A 207 -5.93 15.04 0.58
N GLU A 208 -5.82 14.45 -0.62
CA GLU A 208 -4.58 14.46 -1.38
C GLU A 208 -4.12 15.89 -1.66
N MET A 209 -5.05 16.75 -2.10
CA MET A 209 -4.78 18.17 -2.33
C MET A 209 -4.32 18.89 -1.06
N SER A 210 -4.89 18.58 0.09
CA SER A 210 -4.51 19.21 1.36
C SER A 210 -3.06 18.91 1.79
N LEU A 211 -2.45 17.84 1.26
CA LEU A 211 -1.06 17.48 1.54
C LEU A 211 -0.04 18.18 0.65
N VAL A 212 -0.49 18.80 -0.45
CA VAL A 212 0.41 19.38 -1.45
C VAL A 212 0.05 20.80 -1.87
N CYS A 213 -1.03 21.36 -1.33
CA CYS A 213 -1.51 22.68 -1.72
C CYS A 213 -1.75 23.59 -0.48
N PRO A 214 -1.32 24.85 -0.51
CA PRO A 214 -0.51 25.47 -1.57
C PRO A 214 0.97 25.12 -1.51
N ILE A 215 1.41 24.46 -0.44
CA ILE A 215 2.78 24.00 -0.20
C ILE A 215 2.80 22.49 -0.30
N ASP A 216 3.78 21.94 -1.01
CA ASP A 216 4.03 20.51 -1.05
C ASP A 216 4.69 20.07 0.26
N GLU A 217 3.93 19.39 1.12
CA GLU A 217 4.40 18.87 2.41
C GLU A 217 5.11 17.50 2.27
N LEU A 218 4.95 16.83 1.12
CA LEU A 218 5.42 15.45 0.90
C LEU A 218 6.76 15.39 0.18
N GLY A 219 6.94 16.21 -0.86
CA GLY A 219 8.07 16.16 -1.78
C GLY A 219 8.06 14.93 -2.71
N PRO A 220 9.02 14.84 -3.64
CA PRO A 220 9.07 13.76 -4.62
C PRO A 220 9.27 12.41 -3.96
N ILE A 221 8.66 11.37 -4.53
CA ILE A 221 8.70 10.00 -4.03
C ILE A 221 9.29 9.03 -5.05
N THR A 222 9.84 7.91 -4.58
CA THR A 222 10.35 6.85 -5.44
C THR A 222 9.22 5.94 -5.91
N LEU A 223 8.37 5.50 -4.97
CA LEU A 223 7.29 4.57 -5.26
C LEU A 223 5.97 5.06 -4.68
N TRP A 224 4.96 5.15 -5.53
CA TRP A 224 3.60 5.44 -5.12
C TRP A 224 2.77 4.16 -5.14
N HIS A 225 2.17 3.81 -4.01
CA HIS A 225 1.08 2.86 -3.96
C HIS A 225 -0.19 3.61 -4.32
N ALA A 226 -0.70 3.34 -5.52
CA ALA A 226 -1.79 4.13 -6.10
C ALA A 226 -3.03 4.13 -5.22
N SER A 227 -3.55 5.32 -4.94
CA SER A 227 -4.74 5.50 -4.11
C SER A 227 -5.96 4.82 -4.74
N ARG A 228 -6.92 4.37 -3.90
CA ARG A 228 -8.20 3.77 -4.30
C ARG A 228 -8.04 2.63 -5.31
N HIS A 229 -7.06 1.78 -5.05
CA HIS A 229 -6.75 0.62 -5.91
C HIS A 229 -6.45 1.01 -7.38
N GLY A 230 -5.97 2.24 -7.59
CA GLY A 230 -5.72 2.82 -8.92
C GLY A 230 -6.99 3.25 -9.66
N GLY A 231 -8.14 3.33 -9.00
CA GLY A 231 -9.41 3.76 -9.61
C GLY A 231 -9.42 5.22 -10.03
N LEU A 232 -8.77 6.09 -9.27
CA LEU A 232 -8.60 7.53 -9.49
C LEU A 232 -9.90 8.32 -9.75
N ASP A 233 -11.06 7.73 -9.50
CA ASP A 233 -12.35 8.40 -9.45
C ASP A 233 -12.56 9.04 -8.06
N GLY A 234 -12.11 10.23 -7.85
CA GLY A 234 -12.09 10.89 -6.55
C GLY A 234 -10.75 10.75 -5.80
N SER A 235 -9.67 10.38 -6.52
CA SER A 235 -8.28 10.43 -6.05
C SER A 235 -7.32 10.66 -7.22
N GLY A 236 -6.02 10.74 -6.93
CA GLY A 236 -5.02 11.00 -7.97
C GLY A 236 -5.14 12.39 -8.55
N ALA A 237 -5.37 13.41 -7.71
CA ALA A 237 -5.45 14.79 -8.12
C ALA A 237 -4.19 15.21 -8.90
N PRO A 238 -4.29 15.87 -10.07
CA PRO A 238 -3.11 16.20 -10.87
C PRO A 238 -2.11 17.07 -10.16
N ALA A 239 -2.55 18.01 -9.32
CA ALA A 239 -1.63 18.80 -8.52
C ALA A 239 -0.90 17.95 -7.49
N PHE A 240 -1.57 16.93 -6.93
CA PHE A 240 -0.94 15.92 -6.07
C PHE A 240 0.07 15.08 -6.85
N LEU A 241 -0.33 14.48 -7.97
CA LEU A 241 0.55 13.65 -8.80
C LEU A 241 1.75 14.42 -9.32
N SER A 242 1.57 15.70 -9.67
CA SER A 242 2.65 16.61 -10.07
C SER A 242 3.65 16.87 -8.94
N ALA A 243 3.18 17.02 -7.70
CA ALA A 243 4.02 17.27 -6.54
C ALA A 243 4.84 16.04 -6.14
N ILE A 244 4.19 14.88 -5.99
CA ILE A 244 4.86 13.66 -5.56
C ILE A 244 5.78 13.05 -6.62
N HIS A 245 5.55 13.33 -7.90
CA HIS A 245 6.41 12.96 -9.03
C HIS A 245 6.96 11.52 -8.96
N PRO A 246 6.09 10.48 -8.94
CA PRO A 246 6.50 9.11 -8.65
C PRO A 246 7.39 8.54 -9.76
N GLN A 247 8.41 7.75 -9.38
CA GLN A 247 9.26 7.03 -10.33
C GLN A 247 8.63 5.69 -10.75
N VAL A 248 8.04 4.98 -9.79
CA VAL A 248 7.36 3.71 -10.01
C VAL A 248 5.99 3.74 -9.32
N ILE A 249 5.00 3.13 -9.95
CA ILE A 249 3.65 3.00 -9.40
C ILE A 249 3.34 1.53 -9.18
N ILE A 250 2.80 1.21 -8.00
CA ILE A 250 2.20 -0.09 -7.70
C ILE A 250 0.70 0.09 -7.55
N VAL A 251 -0.06 -0.79 -8.19
CA VAL A 251 -1.52 -0.78 -8.16
C VAL A 251 -2.05 -2.09 -7.59
N ASN A 252 -2.75 -2.03 -6.48
CA ASN A 252 -3.41 -3.16 -5.82
C ASN A 252 -4.85 -3.36 -6.30
N ASN A 253 -5.07 -3.25 -7.61
CA ASN A 253 -6.38 -3.45 -8.22
C ASN A 253 -6.83 -4.92 -8.16
N GLY A 254 -8.15 -5.12 -8.18
CA GLY A 254 -8.75 -6.41 -8.53
C GLY A 254 -9.06 -6.50 -10.01
N PRO A 255 -9.55 -7.67 -10.49
CA PRO A 255 -9.93 -7.82 -11.89
C PRO A 255 -11.08 -6.89 -12.28
N ARG A 256 -11.97 -6.56 -11.33
CA ARG A 256 -13.17 -5.74 -11.55
C ARG A 256 -13.29 -4.57 -10.56
N LYS A 257 -12.18 -4.15 -9.96
CA LYS A 257 -12.15 -3.03 -9.02
C LYS A 257 -10.84 -2.25 -9.14
N GLY A 258 -10.95 -0.94 -9.04
CA GLY A 258 -9.80 -0.03 -9.06
C GLY A 258 -9.41 0.36 -10.48
N MET A 259 -8.15 0.16 -10.84
CA MET A 259 -7.60 0.59 -12.13
C MET A 259 -8.41 0.09 -13.32
N GLY A 260 -8.55 0.94 -14.32
CA GLY A 260 -9.37 0.66 -15.51
C GLY A 260 -10.80 1.19 -15.41
N GLN A 261 -11.23 1.69 -14.24
CA GLN A 261 -12.50 2.41 -14.14
C GLN A 261 -12.48 3.61 -15.07
N VAL A 262 -13.53 3.69 -15.88
CA VAL A 262 -13.80 4.87 -16.71
C VAL A 262 -14.64 5.82 -15.87
N ASP A 263 -14.03 6.93 -15.46
CA ASP A 263 -14.74 7.96 -14.70
C ASP A 263 -15.85 8.58 -15.58
N LYS A 264 -17.08 8.22 -15.27
CA LYS A 264 -18.28 8.75 -15.94
C LYS A 264 -18.76 10.08 -15.32
N THR A 265 -18.18 10.48 -14.21
CA THR A 265 -18.69 11.55 -13.35
C THR A 265 -17.81 12.80 -13.31
N VAL A 266 -16.58 12.78 -13.82
CA VAL A 266 -15.74 13.98 -13.88
C VAL A 266 -16.37 14.98 -14.85
N LYS A 267 -17.22 15.82 -14.28
CA LYS A 267 -17.63 17.08 -14.90
C LYS A 267 -16.66 18.13 -14.38
N SER A 268 -15.91 18.77 -15.28
CA SER A 268 -15.23 20.00 -14.91
C SER A 268 -16.28 20.95 -14.34
N THR A 269 -16.17 21.30 -13.07
CA THR A 269 -17.09 22.19 -12.39
C THR A 269 -16.75 23.67 -12.65
N THR A 270 -15.60 23.92 -13.30
CA THR A 270 -15.10 25.27 -13.57
C THR A 270 -15.32 25.63 -15.02
N PRO A 271 -16.22 26.56 -15.36
CA PRO A 271 -16.34 27.09 -16.73
C PRO A 271 -14.98 27.65 -17.20
N GLY A 272 -14.43 27.12 -18.29
CA GLY A 272 -13.12 27.49 -18.81
C GLY A 272 -11.93 26.86 -18.08
N GLY A 273 -12.18 25.98 -17.12
CA GLY A 273 -11.13 25.22 -16.41
C GLY A 273 -10.43 24.19 -17.31
N PRO A 274 -9.36 23.56 -16.77
CA PRO A 274 -8.60 22.57 -17.51
C PRO A 274 -9.50 21.43 -18.02
N LYS A 275 -9.18 20.92 -19.19
CA LYS A 275 -9.93 19.82 -19.83
C LYS A 275 -10.09 18.67 -18.85
N PRO A 276 -11.26 17.98 -18.83
CA PRO A 276 -11.45 16.83 -18.00
C PRO A 276 -10.31 15.83 -18.26
N TYR A 277 -9.73 15.35 -17.15
CA TYR A 277 -8.64 14.37 -17.19
C TYR A 277 -9.04 13.17 -18.05
N GLU A 278 -8.03 12.48 -18.53
CA GLU A 278 -8.28 11.26 -19.25
C GLU A 278 -9.09 10.33 -18.35
N LYS A 279 -10.21 9.86 -18.92
CA LYS A 279 -11.22 9.12 -18.18
C LYS A 279 -10.73 7.75 -17.70
N ASN A 280 -9.64 7.23 -18.28
CA ASN A 280 -9.06 5.95 -17.91
C ASN A 280 -7.90 6.16 -16.92
N SER A 281 -7.98 5.54 -15.77
CA SER A 281 -6.98 5.72 -14.70
C SER A 281 -5.60 5.19 -15.06
N TYR A 282 -5.51 4.11 -15.85
CA TYR A 282 -4.22 3.61 -16.34
C TYR A 282 -3.52 4.66 -17.21
N LEU A 283 -4.24 5.24 -18.19
CA LEU A 283 -3.68 6.27 -19.07
C LEU A 283 -3.25 7.51 -18.31
N ARG A 284 -3.99 7.90 -17.26
CA ARG A 284 -3.62 9.02 -16.39
C ARG A 284 -2.27 8.75 -15.70
N MET A 285 -2.07 7.57 -15.14
CA MET A 285 -0.83 7.18 -14.51
C MET A 285 0.31 7.00 -15.51
N ALA A 286 0.07 6.35 -16.64
CA ALA A 286 1.08 6.04 -17.65
C ALA A 286 1.64 7.30 -18.36
N LYS A 287 0.88 8.39 -18.37
CA LYS A 287 1.30 9.67 -18.96
C LYS A 287 1.98 10.62 -17.98
N LEU A 288 2.10 10.25 -16.70
CA LEU A 288 2.83 11.07 -15.75
C LEU A 288 4.31 11.16 -16.13
N SER A 289 4.80 12.39 -16.19
CA SER A 289 6.23 12.62 -16.44
C SER A 289 7.06 11.98 -15.33
N GLY A 290 8.10 11.26 -15.71
CA GLY A 290 9.04 10.62 -14.78
C GLY A 290 8.64 9.24 -14.30
N VAL A 291 7.44 8.75 -14.59
CA VAL A 291 7.05 7.36 -14.33
C VAL A 291 7.81 6.42 -15.28
N GLU A 292 8.52 5.46 -14.71
CA GLU A 292 9.28 4.46 -15.47
C GLU A 292 8.47 3.19 -15.70
N ASP A 293 7.67 2.77 -14.69
CA ASP A 293 6.85 1.57 -14.76
C ASP A 293 5.62 1.66 -13.86
N ILE A 294 4.60 0.89 -14.26
CA ILE A 294 3.41 0.58 -13.47
C ILE A 294 3.37 -0.93 -13.28
N TRP A 295 3.16 -1.40 -12.04
CA TRP A 295 2.98 -2.81 -11.71
C TRP A 295 1.58 -3.03 -11.15
N GLN A 296 0.90 -4.10 -11.57
CA GLN A 296 -0.50 -4.37 -11.23
C GLN A 296 -0.66 -5.66 -10.42
N GLY A 297 -1.54 -5.63 -9.43
CA GLY A 297 -1.98 -6.82 -8.71
C GLY A 297 -2.75 -7.78 -9.62
N HIS A 298 -3.67 -7.26 -10.40
CA HIS A 298 -4.50 -8.01 -11.35
C HIS A 298 -4.56 -7.39 -12.73
N LEU A 299 -4.79 -8.22 -13.75
CA LEU A 299 -5.30 -7.74 -15.04
C LEU A 299 -6.66 -7.07 -14.80
N SER A 300 -6.78 -5.81 -15.17
CA SER A 300 -8.07 -5.11 -15.11
C SER A 300 -8.96 -5.51 -16.27
N LEU A 301 -10.20 -5.86 -15.97
CA LEU A 301 -11.28 -6.18 -16.92
C LEU A 301 -12.35 -5.09 -16.96
N LEU A 302 -12.07 -3.92 -16.33
CA LEU A 302 -13.03 -2.80 -16.28
C LEU A 302 -13.05 -1.98 -17.56
N ASP A 303 -11.97 -2.03 -18.33
CA ASP A 303 -11.88 -1.44 -19.66
C ASP A 303 -11.82 -2.54 -20.71
N SER A 304 -12.52 -2.35 -21.84
CA SER A 304 -12.50 -3.27 -22.96
C SER A 304 -11.18 -3.24 -23.75
N ASP A 305 -10.39 -2.18 -23.63
CA ASP A 305 -9.08 -2.08 -24.27
C ASP A 305 -8.00 -2.71 -23.39
N ALA A 306 -7.48 -3.86 -23.80
CA ALA A 306 -6.41 -4.56 -23.09
C ALA A 306 -5.12 -3.73 -23.00
N ALA A 307 -4.91 -2.76 -23.91
CA ALA A 307 -3.77 -1.83 -23.88
C ALA A 307 -3.83 -0.85 -22.68
N HIS A 308 -4.96 -0.75 -22.01
CA HIS A 308 -5.12 0.03 -20.78
C HIS A 308 -4.75 -0.77 -19.53
N ASN A 309 -3.86 -1.73 -19.69
CA ASN A 309 -3.14 -2.45 -18.64
C ASN A 309 -1.63 -2.33 -18.88
N THR A 310 -0.84 -2.54 -17.84
CA THR A 310 0.62 -2.64 -18.01
C THR A 310 0.99 -3.94 -18.74
N ALA A 311 2.25 -4.11 -19.12
CA ALA A 311 2.71 -5.33 -19.78
C ALA A 311 2.45 -6.57 -18.90
N GLN A 312 2.00 -7.68 -19.51
CA GLN A 312 1.58 -8.89 -18.76
C GLN A 312 2.64 -9.44 -17.80
N ASN A 313 3.93 -9.25 -18.09
CA ASN A 313 5.00 -9.67 -17.19
C ASN A 313 5.06 -8.86 -15.89
N GLN A 314 4.45 -7.68 -15.85
CA GLN A 314 4.35 -6.81 -14.67
C GLN A 314 3.00 -6.96 -13.94
N ILE A 315 2.11 -7.84 -14.39
CA ILE A 315 0.82 -8.12 -13.74
C ILE A 315 0.95 -9.41 -12.92
N ALA A 316 0.64 -9.35 -11.62
CA ALA A 316 0.81 -10.49 -10.72
C ALA A 316 -0.23 -11.59 -10.94
N ASN A 317 -1.47 -11.25 -11.32
CA ASN A 317 -2.54 -12.21 -11.54
C ASN A 317 -3.32 -11.87 -12.82
N LEU A 318 -3.54 -12.85 -13.66
CA LEU A 318 -4.21 -12.68 -14.95
C LEU A 318 -5.64 -13.24 -14.96
N GLU A 319 -5.98 -14.09 -13.98
CA GLU A 319 -7.17 -14.93 -13.95
C GLU A 319 -8.24 -14.33 -13.03
N ASP A 320 -9.46 -14.12 -13.55
CA ASP A 320 -10.65 -13.73 -12.76
C ASP A 320 -11.46 -14.99 -12.42
N THR A 321 -10.87 -15.85 -11.57
CA THR A 321 -11.46 -17.15 -11.17
C THR A 321 -11.32 -17.38 -9.67
N ALA A 322 -12.20 -18.20 -9.11
CA ALA A 322 -12.22 -18.49 -7.68
C ALA A 322 -10.94 -19.21 -7.18
N ASP A 323 -10.20 -19.85 -8.08
CA ASP A 323 -8.94 -20.56 -7.81
C ASP A 323 -7.69 -19.74 -8.14
N CYS A 324 -7.85 -18.44 -8.39
CA CYS A 324 -6.74 -17.50 -8.55
C CYS A 324 -5.76 -17.61 -7.39
N LYS A 325 -4.47 -17.83 -7.69
CA LYS A 325 -3.43 -18.10 -6.70
C LYS A 325 -3.11 -16.91 -5.80
N GLY A 326 -3.46 -15.70 -6.21
CA GLY A 326 -3.20 -14.49 -5.42
C GLY A 326 -1.71 -14.22 -5.26
N ASN A 327 -0.98 -14.20 -6.37
CA ASN A 327 0.45 -13.89 -6.37
C ASN A 327 0.66 -12.44 -5.95
N TRP A 328 1.78 -12.17 -5.28
CA TRP A 328 2.19 -10.84 -4.84
C TRP A 328 3.16 -10.19 -5.84
N ILE A 329 3.29 -8.88 -5.73
CA ILE A 329 4.45 -8.13 -6.25
C ILE A 329 5.38 -7.89 -5.06
N LYS A 330 6.69 -8.10 -5.23
CA LYS A 330 7.69 -7.88 -4.19
C LYS A 330 8.68 -6.81 -4.62
N ALA A 331 8.97 -5.83 -3.76
CA ALA A 331 10.15 -5.00 -3.86
C ALA A 331 11.18 -5.40 -2.80
N SER A 332 12.45 -5.42 -3.18
CA SER A 332 13.58 -5.57 -2.26
C SER A 332 14.48 -4.34 -2.40
N VAL A 333 14.55 -3.53 -1.37
CA VAL A 333 15.19 -2.22 -1.36
C VAL A 333 16.51 -2.28 -0.58
N ALA A 334 17.61 -2.01 -1.25
CA ALA A 334 18.94 -1.97 -0.64
C ALA A 334 19.23 -0.61 0.02
N PRO A 335 20.16 -0.55 1.00
CA PRO A 335 20.51 0.69 1.70
C PRO A 335 21.08 1.79 0.79
N ASP A 336 21.66 1.43 -0.36
CA ASP A 336 22.22 2.36 -1.35
C ASP A 336 21.14 3.04 -2.23
N GLY A 337 19.87 2.65 -2.07
CA GLY A 337 18.74 3.16 -2.84
C GLY A 337 18.44 2.36 -4.11
N LYS A 338 19.17 1.30 -4.42
CA LYS A 338 18.75 0.34 -5.46
C LYS A 338 17.59 -0.47 -4.95
N PHE A 339 16.63 -0.73 -5.83
CA PHE A 339 15.51 -1.61 -5.50
C PHE A 339 15.09 -2.44 -6.70
N THR A 340 14.78 -3.70 -6.44
CA THR A 340 14.32 -4.65 -7.46
C THR A 340 12.88 -5.02 -7.18
N ILE A 341 12.01 -4.84 -8.18
CA ILE A 341 10.61 -5.29 -8.12
C ILE A 341 10.51 -6.61 -8.88
N THR A 342 9.86 -7.58 -8.26
CA THR A 342 9.68 -8.95 -8.80
C THR A 342 8.21 -9.32 -8.78
N ASN A 343 7.73 -9.89 -9.88
CA ASN A 343 6.40 -10.47 -10.00
C ASN A 343 6.42 -11.93 -9.51
N GLY A 344 5.67 -12.23 -8.47
CA GLY A 344 5.60 -13.57 -7.86
C GLY A 344 5.00 -14.65 -8.77
N ARG A 345 4.25 -14.28 -9.82
CA ARG A 345 3.67 -15.23 -10.78
C ARG A 345 4.71 -15.83 -11.73
N ASN A 346 5.63 -15.01 -12.23
CA ASN A 346 6.52 -15.40 -13.35
C ASN A 346 8.00 -15.11 -13.11
N ASN A 347 8.36 -14.58 -11.92
CA ASN A 347 9.70 -14.18 -11.53
C ASN A 347 10.33 -13.08 -12.42
N PHE A 348 9.52 -12.42 -13.27
CA PHE A 348 10.01 -11.24 -13.98
C PHE A 348 10.41 -10.17 -12.96
N SER A 349 11.60 -9.61 -13.15
CA SER A 349 12.11 -8.59 -12.25
C SER A 349 12.75 -7.43 -13.00
N LYS A 350 12.68 -6.23 -12.40
CA LYS A 350 13.33 -5.03 -12.90
C LYS A 350 13.96 -4.27 -11.74
N THR A 351 15.18 -3.79 -11.95
CA THR A 351 15.94 -3.04 -10.94
C THR A 351 15.97 -1.56 -11.30
N TYR A 352 15.78 -0.73 -10.27
CA TYR A 352 15.74 0.72 -10.32
C TYR A 352 16.73 1.30 -9.31
N THR A 353 16.99 2.60 -9.42
CA THR A 353 17.72 3.37 -8.40
C THR A 353 16.86 4.55 -7.97
N ALA A 354 16.61 4.69 -6.67
CA ALA A 354 15.87 5.81 -6.11
C ALA A 354 16.58 7.14 -6.42
N ARG A 355 15.82 8.10 -6.93
CA ARG A 355 16.31 9.43 -7.36
C ARG A 355 16.65 10.35 -6.20
#